data_a63a156ab6b050cc4334057363e54ae1
#
_entry.id   a63a156ab6b050cc4334057363e54ae1
#
_cell.length_a   1.000
_cell.length_b   1.000
_cell.length_c   1.000
_cell.angle_alpha   90.00
_cell.angle_beta   90.00
_cell.angle_gamma   90.00
#
_symmetry.space_group_name_H-M   'P 1'
#
loop_
_entity.id
_entity.type
_entity.pdbx_description
1 polymer ?
#
loop_
_entity_poly.entity_id
_entity_poly.type
_entity_poly.pdbx_seq_one_letter_code
_entity_poly.pdbx_strand_id
1 'polypeptide(L)' 'MMKQSMYAINWYRTEGEDDCEYDVYRKVFNTRESAHKWLLSEGFSKEREATTHNEYDYCKYGDRVFTMAAIMEMEVVK' A
#
# COMPACT_ATOMS: atom_id res chain seq x y z
N MET A 1 -22.64 17.77 -7.49
CA MET A 1 -21.67 16.96 -8.22
C MET A 1 -21.02 15.95 -7.30
N MET A 2 -21.15 14.69 -7.60
CA MET A 2 -20.59 13.67 -6.75
C MET A 2 -19.10 13.46 -7.02
N LYS A 3 -18.31 13.60 -5.99
CA LYS A 3 -16.91 13.22 -6.08
C LYS A 3 -16.82 11.71 -6.01
N GLN A 4 -16.10 11.14 -6.93
CA GLN A 4 -15.83 9.73 -6.91
C GLN A 4 -14.38 9.53 -6.50
N SER A 5 -14.18 8.69 -5.50
CA SER A 5 -12.84 8.36 -5.05
C SER A 5 -12.50 6.94 -5.46
N MET A 6 -11.26 6.76 -5.82
CA MET A 6 -10.67 5.44 -6.07
C MET A 6 -9.51 5.28 -5.10
N TYR A 7 -9.16 4.05 -4.84
CA TYR A 7 -8.10 3.74 -3.88
C TYR A 7 -7.02 2.94 -4.60
N ALA A 8 -5.81 3.46 -4.54
CA ALA A 8 -4.65 2.79 -5.11
C ALA A 8 -3.73 2.38 -3.97
N ILE A 9 -2.78 1.52 -4.26
CA ILE A 9 -1.84 1.05 -3.26
C ILE A 9 -0.44 1.41 -3.74
N ASN A 10 0.24 2.23 -2.98
CA ASN A 10 1.66 2.48 -3.20
C ASN A 10 2.46 1.57 -2.27
N TRP A 11 3.60 1.14 -2.74
CA TRP A 11 4.44 0.22 -2.00
C TRP A 11 5.90 0.65 -2.07
N TYR A 12 6.62 0.20 -1.07
CA TYR A 12 8.05 0.43 -0.95
C TYR A 12 8.69 -0.89 -0.55
N ARG A 13 9.68 -1.32 -1.29
CA ARG A 13 10.34 -2.59 -1.05
C ARG A 13 11.82 -2.36 -0.87
N THR A 14 12.38 -2.97 0.16
CA THR A 14 13.83 -2.98 0.39
C THR A 14 14.33 -4.41 0.24
N GLU A 15 15.45 -4.57 -0.43
CA GLU A 15 16.12 -5.83 -0.60
C GLU A 15 17.59 -5.65 -0.26
N GLY A 16 18.01 -6.24 0.86
CA GLY A 16 19.35 -6.02 1.35
C GLY A 16 19.55 -4.60 1.87
N GLU A 17 20.78 -4.14 1.87
CA GLU A 17 21.11 -2.83 2.42
C GLU A 17 21.00 -1.68 1.41
N ASP A 18 21.16 -1.99 0.14
CA ASP A 18 21.32 -0.97 -0.87
C ASP A 18 20.21 -0.88 -1.89
N ASP A 19 19.37 -1.90 -1.99
CA ASP A 19 18.33 -1.91 -3.02
C ASP A 19 16.98 -1.53 -2.45
N CYS A 20 16.42 -0.45 -2.97
CA CYS A 20 15.05 -0.08 -2.62
C CYS A 20 14.30 0.28 -3.90
N GLU A 21 13.03 -0.11 -3.93
CA GLU A 21 12.13 0.21 -5.02
C GLU A 21 10.82 0.73 -4.44
N TYR A 22 10.18 1.60 -5.17
CA TYR A 22 8.85 2.05 -4.80
C TYR A 22 8.05 2.28 -6.07
N ASP A 23 6.76 1.99 -5.99
CA ASP A 23 5.87 2.12 -7.14
C ASP A 23 4.43 2.04 -6.63
N VAL A 24 3.51 2.04 -7.57
CA VAL A 24 2.08 1.89 -7.29
C VAL A 24 1.62 0.61 -7.99
N TYR A 25 0.84 -0.20 -7.29
CA TYR A 25 0.24 -1.36 -7.93
C TYR A 25 -0.72 -0.94 -9.03
N ARG A 26 -0.77 -1.71 -10.10
CA ARG A 26 -1.63 -1.43 -11.25
C ARG A 26 -3.05 -1.92 -11.00
N LYS A 27 -3.56 -1.64 -9.82
CA LYS A 27 -4.92 -1.98 -9.43
C LYS A 27 -5.51 -0.83 -8.67
N VAL A 28 -6.76 -0.54 -8.96
CA VAL A 28 -7.51 0.45 -8.18
C VAL A 28 -8.74 -0.22 -7.62
N PHE A 29 -9.20 0.29 -6.51
CA PHE A 29 -10.31 -0.28 -5.76
C PHE A 29 -11.37 0.79 -5.54
N ASN A 30 -12.62 0.37 -5.51
CA ASN A 30 -13.73 1.29 -5.31
C ASN A 30 -13.84 1.75 -3.85
N THR A 31 -13.37 0.94 -2.92
CA THR A 31 -13.44 1.26 -1.50
C THR A 31 -12.11 0.98 -0.83
N ARG A 32 -11.88 1.68 0.27
CA ARG A 32 -10.70 1.42 1.09
C ARG A 32 -10.73 0.01 1.67
N GLU A 33 -11.92 -0.48 2.00
CA GLU A 33 -12.07 -1.83 2.53
C GLU A 33 -11.65 -2.90 1.53
N SER A 34 -12.00 -2.73 0.25
CA SER A 34 -11.57 -3.66 -0.78
C SER A 34 -10.06 -3.68 -0.93
N ALA A 35 -9.43 -2.52 -0.89
CA ALA A 35 -7.97 -2.43 -0.93
C ALA A 35 -7.34 -3.11 0.28
N HIS A 36 -7.91 -2.90 1.46
CA HIS A 36 -7.45 -3.53 2.68
C HIS A 36 -7.51 -5.06 2.58
N LYS A 37 -8.65 -5.59 2.14
CA LYS A 37 -8.81 -7.03 1.98
C LYS A 37 -7.83 -7.62 0.98
N TRP A 38 -7.60 -6.90 -0.10
CA TRP A 38 -6.63 -7.35 -1.10
C TRP A 38 -5.22 -7.41 -0.51
N LEU A 39 -4.82 -6.39 0.25
CA LEU A 39 -3.52 -6.39 0.89
C LEU A 39 -3.35 -7.58 1.84
N LEU A 40 -4.37 -7.87 2.63
CA LEU A 40 -4.33 -9.03 3.53
C LEU A 40 -4.20 -10.33 2.75
N SER A 41 -4.91 -10.45 1.62
CA SER A 41 -4.85 -11.65 0.79
C SER A 41 -3.47 -11.83 0.16
N GLU A 42 -2.73 -10.75 -0.04
CA GLU A 42 -1.39 -10.79 -0.59
C GLU A 42 -0.30 -11.00 0.47
N GLY A 43 -0.70 -11.18 1.70
CA GLY A 43 0.23 -11.47 2.77
C GLY A 43 0.69 -10.28 3.58
N PHE A 44 0.15 -9.09 3.31
CA PHE A 44 0.47 -7.94 4.12
C PHE A 44 -0.29 -7.99 5.43
N SER A 45 0.29 -7.45 6.48
CA SER A 45 -0.39 -7.21 7.73
C SER A 45 -0.38 -5.72 8.01
N LYS A 46 -1.44 -5.25 8.66
CA LYS A 46 -1.51 -3.86 9.05
C LYS A 46 -0.81 -3.72 10.39
N GLU A 47 0.24 -2.95 10.41
CA GLU A 47 0.99 -2.67 11.62
C GLU A 47 0.62 -1.29 12.15
N ARG A 48 0.25 -1.30 13.39
CA ARG A 48 -0.25 -0.12 14.06
C ARG A 48 0.80 0.94 14.28
N GLU A 49 2.05 0.52 14.29
CA GLU A 49 3.18 1.37 14.56
C GLU A 49 4.17 1.42 13.43
N ALA A 50 3.67 1.47 12.26
CA ALA A 50 4.52 1.75 11.11
C ALA A 50 4.84 3.24 11.11
N THR A 51 5.35 3.52 11.90
CA THR A 51 6.00 4.30 12.72
C THR A 51 6.64 5.62 12.26
N THR A 52 7.81 5.76 11.98
CA THR A 52 8.45 7.03 11.73
C THR A 52 8.22 7.57 10.33
N HIS A 53 7.72 6.77 9.46
CA HIS A 53 7.28 7.19 8.12
C HIS A 53 5.83 6.79 7.97
N ASN A 54 4.98 7.60 8.48
CA ASN A 54 3.55 7.36 8.62
C ASN A 54 2.80 7.10 7.32
N GLU A 55 3.52 7.01 6.22
CA GLU A 55 2.90 6.82 4.93
C GLU A 55 2.56 5.37 4.66
N TYR A 56 3.23 4.42 5.33
CA TYR A 56 3.07 3.01 5.06
C TYR A 56 2.63 2.28 6.32
N ASP A 57 1.35 1.91 6.36
CA ASP A 57 0.77 1.23 7.52
C ASP A 57 0.60 -0.28 7.33
N TYR A 58 0.99 -0.80 6.18
CA TYR A 58 0.99 -2.24 5.91
C TYR A 58 2.41 -2.71 5.67
N CYS A 59 2.70 -3.93 6.09
CA CYS A 59 4.02 -4.51 5.83
C CYS A 59 3.93 -6.00 5.55
N LYS A 60 4.92 -6.48 4.84
CA LYS A 60 5.04 -7.88 4.48
C LYS A 60 6.51 -8.26 4.57
N TYR A 61 6.79 -9.28 5.34
CA TYR A 61 8.15 -9.78 5.51
C TYR A 61 8.38 -10.97 4.60
N GLY A 62 9.39 -10.88 3.77
CA GLY A 62 9.84 -11.97 2.95
C GLY A 62 11.26 -12.34 3.31
N ASP A 63 11.79 -13.33 2.60
CA ASP A 63 13.18 -13.74 2.78
C ASP A 63 14.09 -12.67 2.17
N ARG A 64 14.75 -11.88 3.01
CA ARG A 64 15.62 -10.77 2.63
C ARG A 64 14.90 -9.59 1.96
N VAL A 65 13.57 -9.65 1.92
CA VAL A 65 12.79 -8.59 1.30
C VAL A 65 11.76 -8.11 2.30
N PHE A 66 11.71 -6.82 2.50
CA PHE A 66 10.71 -6.19 3.35
C PHE A 66 9.92 -5.22 2.49
N THR A 67 8.60 -5.39 2.47
CA THR A 67 7.72 -4.56 1.66
C THR A 67 6.75 -3.82 2.58
N MET A 68 6.62 -2.53 2.36
CA MET A 68 5.62 -1.70 3.03
C MET A 68 4.63 -1.21 1.99
N ALA A 69 3.41 -0.97 2.43
CA ALA A 69 2.38 -0.49 1.52
C ALA A 69 1.43 0.47 2.23
N ALA A 70 0.78 1.31 1.46
CA ALA A 70 -0.22 2.23 1.96
C ALA A 70 -1.35 2.36 0.95
N ILE A 71 -2.56 2.56 1.47
CA ILE A 71 -3.72 2.81 0.63
C ILE A 71 -3.84 4.32 0.42
N MET A 72 -3.90 4.71 -0.83
CA MET A 72 -3.91 6.10 -1.25
C MET A 72 -5.26 6.41 -1.86
N GLU A 73 -5.94 7.40 -1.32
CA GLU A 73 -7.21 7.86 -1.91
C GLU A 73 -6.91 8.80 -3.07
N MET A 74 -7.54 8.54 -4.19
CA MET A 74 -7.37 9.33 -5.40
C MET A 74 -8.72 9.85 -5.84
N GLU A 75 -8.78 11.12 -6.19
CA GLU A 75 -10.00 11.72 -6.69
C GLU A 75 -10.09 11.50 -8.19
N VAL A 76 -11.24 11.01 -8.65
CA VAL A 76 -11.49 10.86 -10.08
C VAL A 76 -12.09 12.15 -10.59
N VAL A 77 -11.37 12.79 -11.47
CA VAL A 77 -11.82 14.03 -12.10
C VAL A 77 -12.46 13.69 -13.44
N LYS A 78 -13.70 14.07 -13.60
CA LYS A 78 -14.42 13.86 -14.86
C LYS A 78 -14.59 15.16 -15.60
#